data_989a1ae70b55bba59a2b47d2ebdad595
#
_entry.id   989a1ae70b55bba59a2b47d2ebdad595
#
_cell.length_a   1.000
_cell.length_b   1.000
_cell.length_c   1.000
_cell.angle_alpha   90.00
_cell.angle_beta   90.00
_cell.angle_gamma   90.00
#
_symmetry.space_group_name_H-M   'P 1'
#
loop_
_entity.id
_entity.type
_entity.pdbx_description
1 polymer ?
#
loop_
_entity_poly.entity_id
_entity_poly.type
_entity_poly.pdbx_seq_one_letter_code
_entity_poly.pdbx_strand_id
1 'polypeptide(L)'
;MTRIRQRLVSLLLLLGLSLTGLLSGCGSIMSSAGAGPIEEDPGERTFGQQLTDESIETKAKVNINASDEGYDDAHLSIVSFNGFLLLAGQVPSEALKTLATEVVRKIEGVRRIYNELEIGPATSLGTRSNDTWITTKVKSKLLASSDTPGARVKVVTENNVVYLMGLLTEEEADRVSLEAGEVSSAERVVQLFELIPAPAI
;
A
#
# COMPACT_ATOMS: atom_id res chain seq x y z
N MET A 1 -11.47 -21.94 -53.54
CA MET A 1 -11.12 -20.85 -52.58
C MET A 1 -12.27 -20.44 -51.65
N THR A 2 -13.52 -20.61 -51.97
CA THR A 2 -14.70 -20.22 -51.17
C THR A 2 -14.94 -21.07 -49.92
N ARG A 3 -14.70 -22.38 -49.94
CA ARG A 3 -14.95 -23.28 -48.78
C ARG A 3 -13.98 -23.10 -47.62
N ILE A 4 -12.75 -22.66 -47.87
CA ILE A 4 -11.75 -22.40 -46.83
C ILE A 4 -12.09 -21.09 -46.10
N ARG A 5 -12.54 -20.07 -46.81
CA ARG A 5 -12.99 -18.79 -46.25
C ARG A 5 -14.23 -18.97 -45.37
N GLN A 6 -15.18 -19.78 -45.78
CA GLN A 6 -16.37 -20.07 -44.98
C GLN A 6 -16.04 -20.82 -43.68
N ARG A 7 -15.11 -21.77 -43.70
CA ARG A 7 -14.67 -22.50 -42.49
C ARG A 7 -13.90 -21.60 -41.50
N LEU A 8 -13.08 -20.67 -42.01
CA LEU A 8 -12.37 -19.67 -41.19
C LEU A 8 -13.33 -18.68 -40.53
N VAL A 9 -14.36 -18.22 -41.27
CA VAL A 9 -15.37 -17.30 -40.71
C VAL A 9 -16.22 -18.00 -39.63
N SER A 10 -16.59 -19.28 -39.86
CA SER A 10 -17.35 -20.06 -38.88
C SER A 10 -16.51 -20.34 -37.62
N LEU A 11 -15.20 -20.58 -37.77
CA LEU A 11 -14.29 -20.80 -36.63
C LEU A 11 -14.09 -19.54 -35.81
N LEU A 12 -13.98 -18.38 -36.45
CA LEU A 12 -13.89 -17.08 -35.81
C LEU A 12 -15.18 -16.67 -35.08
N LEU A 13 -16.35 -17.00 -35.67
CA LEU A 13 -17.65 -16.79 -35.03
C LEU A 13 -17.87 -17.69 -33.81
N LEU A 14 -17.44 -18.95 -33.86
CA LEU A 14 -17.48 -19.86 -32.70
C LEU A 14 -16.52 -19.45 -31.59
N LEU A 15 -15.33 -18.93 -31.94
CA LEU A 15 -14.36 -18.42 -30.98
C LEU A 15 -14.82 -17.11 -30.32
N GLY A 16 -15.53 -16.25 -31.08
CA GLY A 16 -16.11 -15.00 -30.55
C GLY A 16 -17.28 -15.22 -29.58
N LEU A 17 -18.07 -16.27 -29.80
CA LEU A 17 -19.23 -16.59 -28.97
C LEU A 17 -18.85 -17.24 -27.65
N SER A 18 -17.70 -17.91 -27.57
CA SER A 18 -17.18 -18.48 -26.30
C SER A 18 -16.55 -17.44 -25.36
N LEU A 19 -16.14 -16.27 -25.88
CA LEU A 19 -15.48 -15.24 -25.10
C LEU A 19 -16.47 -14.31 -24.37
N THR A 20 -17.73 -14.22 -24.81
CA THR A 20 -18.78 -13.41 -24.16
C THR A 20 -19.40 -14.05 -22.94
N GLY A 21 -19.20 -15.35 -22.71
CA GLY A 21 -19.73 -16.09 -21.55
C GLY A 21 -18.92 -15.90 -20.25
N LEU A 22 -17.71 -15.32 -20.30
CA LEU A 22 -16.82 -15.22 -19.14
C LEU A 22 -16.94 -13.91 -18.33
N LEU A 23 -17.76 -12.94 -18.78
CA LEU A 23 -17.90 -11.65 -18.10
C LEU A 23 -19.09 -11.53 -17.14
N SER A 24 -19.91 -12.56 -16.98
CA SER A 24 -21.14 -12.45 -16.14
C SER A 24 -21.06 -13.15 -14.78
N GLY A 25 -19.88 -13.48 -14.27
CA GLY A 25 -19.70 -14.41 -13.16
C GLY A 25 -19.09 -13.89 -11.86
N CYS A 26 -18.86 -12.59 -11.65
CA CYS A 26 -18.22 -12.13 -10.41
C CYS A 26 -19.15 -11.86 -9.22
N GLY A 27 -20.46 -11.93 -9.40
CA GLY A 27 -21.41 -11.56 -8.34
C GLY A 27 -22.06 -12.72 -7.57
N SER A 28 -22.00 -13.96 -8.06
CA SER A 28 -22.87 -15.04 -7.54
C SER A 28 -22.14 -16.17 -6.82
N ILE A 29 -20.81 -16.16 -6.71
CA ILE A 29 -20.06 -17.26 -6.09
C ILE A 29 -19.93 -17.07 -4.56
N MET A 30 -20.08 -15.86 -4.05
CA MET A 30 -19.94 -15.58 -2.60
C MET A 30 -21.18 -15.97 -1.75
N SER A 31 -22.32 -16.20 -2.38
CA SER A 31 -23.56 -16.52 -1.62
C SER A 31 -23.85 -18.01 -1.44
N SER A 32 -23.06 -18.91 -2.01
CA SER A 32 -23.29 -20.36 -1.94
C SER A 32 -22.28 -21.15 -1.08
N ALA A 33 -21.21 -20.55 -0.63
CA ALA A 33 -20.41 -21.12 0.45
C ALA A 33 -21.10 -20.72 1.74
N GLY A 34 -21.63 -21.66 2.51
CA GLY A 34 -22.29 -21.43 3.81
C GLY A 34 -21.33 -20.79 4.80
N ALA A 35 -21.02 -19.52 4.55
CA ALA A 35 -20.24 -18.69 5.42
C ALA A 35 -21.12 -18.36 6.63
N GLY A 36 -20.67 -18.75 7.81
CA GLY A 36 -21.18 -18.25 9.09
C GLY A 36 -21.09 -16.72 9.14
N PRO A 37 -21.46 -16.11 10.26
CA PRO A 37 -21.29 -14.67 10.44
C PRO A 37 -19.86 -14.28 10.05
N ILE A 38 -19.70 -13.23 9.24
CA ILE A 38 -18.38 -12.68 8.93
C ILE A 38 -17.86 -12.08 10.23
N GLU A 39 -16.94 -12.75 10.90
CA GLU A 39 -16.19 -12.17 12.00
C GLU A 39 -15.19 -11.18 11.42
N GLU A 40 -15.41 -9.89 11.70
CA GLU A 40 -14.46 -8.85 11.33
C GLU A 40 -13.24 -8.93 12.25
N ASP A 41 -12.05 -9.16 11.69
CA ASP A 41 -10.78 -9.02 12.43
C ASP A 41 -10.49 -7.52 12.61
N PRO A 42 -10.45 -6.99 13.85
CA PRO A 42 -10.15 -5.58 14.10
C PRO A 42 -8.78 -5.14 13.57
N GLY A 43 -7.87 -6.10 13.35
CA GLY A 43 -6.55 -5.86 12.80
C GLY A 43 -6.51 -5.81 11.26
N GLU A 44 -7.62 -6.12 10.58
CA GLU A 44 -7.71 -6.08 9.13
C GLU A 44 -8.51 -4.87 8.65
N ARG A 45 -8.00 -4.22 7.59
CA ARG A 45 -8.77 -3.17 6.92
C ARG A 45 -9.86 -3.79 6.04
N THR A 46 -11.08 -3.25 6.13
CA THR A 46 -12.15 -3.60 5.20
C THR A 46 -11.78 -3.21 3.76
N PHE A 47 -12.39 -3.83 2.78
CA PHE A 47 -12.21 -3.47 1.37
C PHE A 47 -12.54 -1.98 1.10
N GLY A 48 -13.58 -1.45 1.76
CA GLY A 48 -13.92 -0.02 1.66
C GLY A 48 -12.82 0.89 2.19
N GLN A 49 -12.17 0.53 3.29
CA GLN A 49 -11.02 1.26 3.83
C GLN A 49 -9.82 1.22 2.88
N GLN A 50 -9.55 0.07 2.25
CA GLN A 50 -8.47 -0.04 1.26
C GLN A 50 -8.70 0.89 0.06
N LEU A 51 -9.92 0.94 -0.48
CA LEU A 51 -10.28 1.87 -1.56
C LEU A 51 -10.17 3.34 -1.13
N THR A 52 -10.53 3.64 0.12
CA THR A 52 -10.38 4.98 0.69
C THR A 52 -8.91 5.37 0.76
N ASP A 53 -8.04 4.48 1.24
CA ASP A 53 -6.60 4.71 1.31
C ASP A 53 -5.99 4.95 -0.08
N GLU A 54 -6.34 4.16 -1.09
CA GLU A 54 -5.90 4.39 -2.48
C GLU A 54 -6.37 5.73 -3.05
N SER A 55 -7.59 6.15 -2.70
CA SER A 55 -8.12 7.47 -3.07
C SER A 55 -7.33 8.60 -2.39
N ILE A 56 -6.97 8.44 -1.10
CA ILE A 56 -6.14 9.40 -0.36
C ILE A 56 -4.75 9.52 -1.01
N GLU A 57 -4.07 8.39 -1.29
CA GLU A 57 -2.76 8.38 -1.94
C GLU A 57 -2.79 9.09 -3.30
N THR A 58 -3.79 8.81 -4.12
CA THR A 58 -3.97 9.44 -5.44
C THR A 58 -4.19 10.95 -5.32
N LYS A 59 -5.10 11.38 -4.46
CA LYS A 59 -5.38 12.81 -4.22
C LYS A 59 -4.17 13.53 -3.66
N ALA A 60 -3.46 12.91 -2.70
CA ALA A 60 -2.26 13.47 -2.10
C ALA A 60 -1.19 13.71 -3.18
N LYS A 61 -0.90 12.71 -4.00
CA LYS A 61 0.09 12.81 -5.08
C LYS A 61 -0.25 13.92 -6.08
N VAL A 62 -1.51 13.95 -6.56
CA VAL A 62 -1.94 14.96 -7.54
C VAL A 62 -1.91 16.35 -6.94
N ASN A 63 -2.44 16.52 -5.72
CA ASN A 63 -2.55 17.84 -5.10
C ASN A 63 -1.19 18.41 -4.69
N ILE A 64 -0.25 17.57 -4.19
CA ILE A 64 1.10 18.00 -3.87
C ILE A 64 1.79 18.47 -5.14
N ASN A 65 1.83 17.66 -6.20
CA ASN A 65 2.49 18.04 -7.45
C ASN A 65 1.88 19.28 -8.11
N ALA A 66 0.57 19.50 -7.95
CA ALA A 66 -0.09 20.68 -8.48
C ALA A 66 0.11 21.94 -7.62
N SER A 67 0.63 21.82 -6.41
CA SER A 67 0.73 22.95 -5.47
C SER A 67 1.98 23.81 -5.66
N ASP A 68 3.07 23.24 -6.21
CA ASP A 68 4.32 23.97 -6.48
C ASP A 68 5.19 23.18 -7.47
N GLU A 69 5.82 23.89 -8.45
CA GLU A 69 6.72 23.30 -9.45
C GLU A 69 7.99 22.69 -8.83
N GLY A 70 8.36 23.08 -7.61
CA GLY A 70 9.51 22.50 -6.90
C GLY A 70 9.36 21.01 -6.58
N TYR A 71 8.16 20.44 -6.71
CA TYR A 71 7.96 19.00 -6.58
C TYR A 71 8.34 18.19 -7.83
N ASP A 72 8.57 18.84 -8.98
CA ASP A 72 9.01 18.14 -10.20
C ASP A 72 10.40 17.49 -10.01
N ASP A 73 11.26 18.10 -9.18
CA ASP A 73 12.57 17.57 -8.81
C ASP A 73 12.57 16.71 -7.52
N ALA A 74 11.41 16.50 -6.92
CA ALA A 74 11.25 15.74 -5.69
C ALA A 74 11.08 14.23 -5.94
N HIS A 75 11.41 13.43 -4.93
CA HIS A 75 10.99 12.05 -4.86
C HIS A 75 10.01 11.88 -3.70
N LEU A 76 8.77 11.51 -4.01
CA LEU A 76 7.71 11.35 -3.02
C LEU A 76 7.20 9.91 -3.00
N SER A 77 7.30 9.28 -1.84
CA SER A 77 6.64 8.03 -1.47
C SER A 77 5.46 8.38 -0.56
N ILE A 78 4.24 8.21 -1.08
CA ILE A 78 2.99 8.57 -0.39
C ILE A 78 2.21 7.30 -0.16
N VAL A 79 1.97 6.96 1.10
CA VAL A 79 1.28 5.73 1.48
C VAL A 79 0.23 6.02 2.55
N SER A 80 -0.99 5.53 2.34
CA SER A 80 -2.07 5.58 3.32
C SER A 80 -2.39 4.19 3.86
N PHE A 81 -2.65 4.12 5.15
CA PHE A 81 -3.11 2.93 5.84
C PHE A 81 -4.13 3.32 6.90
N ASN A 82 -5.38 2.95 6.69
CA ASN A 82 -6.51 3.33 7.55
C ASN A 82 -6.59 4.84 7.82
N GLY A 83 -6.30 5.67 6.80
CA GLY A 83 -6.29 7.13 6.90
C GLY A 83 -5.05 7.73 7.61
N PHE A 84 -4.10 6.90 8.05
CA PHE A 84 -2.78 7.35 8.47
C PHE A 84 -1.92 7.50 7.22
N LEU A 85 -1.49 8.72 6.93
CA LEU A 85 -0.78 9.08 5.70
C LEU A 85 0.70 9.31 5.99
N LEU A 86 1.54 8.49 5.39
CA LEU A 86 2.99 8.66 5.35
C LEU A 86 3.38 9.46 4.11
N LEU A 87 4.16 10.50 4.30
CA LEU A 87 4.90 11.23 3.28
C LEU A 87 6.39 10.98 3.53
N ALA A 88 7.02 10.17 2.71
CA ALA A 88 8.46 9.90 2.78
C ALA A 88 9.13 10.26 1.45
N GLY A 89 10.46 10.34 1.44
CA GLY A 89 11.22 10.72 0.26
C GLY A 89 11.98 12.02 0.43
N GLN A 90 12.33 12.69 -0.67
CA GLN A 90 13.19 13.86 -0.66
C GLN A 90 12.52 15.03 -1.37
N VAL A 91 12.64 16.22 -0.75
CA VAL A 91 12.19 17.49 -1.29
C VAL A 91 13.31 18.52 -1.24
N PRO A 92 13.34 19.50 -2.16
CA PRO A 92 14.42 20.49 -2.24
C PRO A 92 14.50 21.46 -1.05
N SER A 93 13.40 21.65 -0.30
CA SER A 93 13.36 22.68 0.75
C SER A 93 12.38 22.37 1.90
N GLU A 94 12.62 22.98 3.05
CA GLU A 94 11.71 22.94 4.20
C GLU A 94 10.32 23.53 3.89
N ALA A 95 10.27 24.54 3.01
CA ALA A 95 9.01 25.13 2.58
C ALA A 95 8.14 24.08 1.85
N LEU A 96 8.71 23.31 0.95
CA LEU A 96 8.00 22.23 0.25
C LEU A 96 7.58 21.11 1.21
N LYS A 97 8.46 20.73 2.16
CA LYS A 97 8.11 19.75 3.20
C LYS A 97 6.88 20.19 4.00
N THR A 98 6.84 21.45 4.41
CA THR A 98 5.69 22.04 5.15
C THR A 98 4.45 22.09 4.27
N LEU A 99 4.59 22.59 3.03
CA LEU A 99 3.50 22.71 2.07
C LEU A 99 2.84 21.36 1.78
N ALA A 100 3.61 20.27 1.66
CA ALA A 100 3.07 18.93 1.48
C ALA A 100 2.09 18.56 2.61
N THR A 101 2.45 18.84 3.88
CA THR A 101 1.55 18.60 5.01
C THR A 101 0.28 19.44 4.94
N GLU A 102 0.39 20.72 4.56
CA GLU A 102 -0.78 21.61 4.46
C GLU A 102 -1.75 21.20 3.37
N VAL A 103 -1.21 20.72 2.25
CA VAL A 103 -1.99 20.20 1.12
C VAL A 103 -2.77 18.96 1.51
N VAL A 104 -2.10 17.96 2.08
CA VAL A 104 -2.74 16.67 2.37
C VAL A 104 -3.69 16.72 3.56
N ARG A 105 -3.52 17.66 4.47
CA ARG A 105 -4.43 17.86 5.62
C ARG A 105 -5.87 18.17 5.19
N LYS A 106 -6.07 18.68 3.97
CA LYS A 106 -7.38 19.04 3.41
C LYS A 106 -8.08 17.86 2.74
N ILE A 107 -7.42 16.71 2.64
CA ILE A 107 -7.96 15.52 1.98
C ILE A 107 -8.88 14.79 2.96
N GLU A 108 -10.13 14.59 2.54
CA GLU A 108 -11.10 13.82 3.31
C GLU A 108 -10.62 12.39 3.53
N GLY A 109 -10.77 11.90 4.76
CA GLY A 109 -10.33 10.55 5.16
C GLY A 109 -8.92 10.51 5.77
N VAL A 110 -8.12 11.57 5.64
CA VAL A 110 -6.82 11.67 6.32
C VAL A 110 -7.06 11.91 7.82
N ARG A 111 -6.64 10.94 8.65
CA ARG A 111 -6.79 10.95 10.11
C ARG A 111 -5.53 11.40 10.83
N ARG A 112 -4.37 11.03 10.27
CA ARG A 112 -3.03 11.38 10.80
C ARG A 112 -2.04 11.52 9.66
N ILE A 113 -1.09 12.43 9.81
CA ILE A 113 -0.03 12.68 8.82
C ILE A 113 1.32 12.46 9.50
N TYR A 114 2.14 11.61 8.89
CA TYR A 114 3.55 11.41 9.23
C TYR A 114 4.39 12.00 8.10
N ASN A 115 4.98 13.16 8.34
CA ASN A 115 5.82 13.83 7.36
C ASN A 115 7.30 13.53 7.62
N GLU A 116 7.76 12.45 7.03
CA GLU A 116 9.13 11.92 7.08
C GLU A 116 9.94 12.35 5.84
N LEU A 117 9.51 13.41 5.14
CA LEU A 117 10.25 13.97 4.02
C LEU A 117 11.61 14.51 4.49
N GLU A 118 12.67 14.19 3.77
CA GLU A 118 14.04 14.70 3.99
C GLU A 118 14.34 15.85 3.03
N ILE A 119 15.16 16.80 3.49
CA ILE A 119 15.63 17.90 2.63
C ILE A 119 16.85 17.42 1.87
N GLY A 120 16.77 17.34 0.57
CA GLY A 120 17.88 16.90 -0.27
C GLY A 120 17.46 16.57 -1.70
N PRO A 121 18.43 16.20 -2.54
CA PRO A 121 18.14 15.75 -3.89
C PRO A 121 17.42 14.41 -3.87
N ALA A 122 16.60 14.15 -4.89
CA ALA A 122 15.94 12.86 -5.07
C ALA A 122 16.94 11.69 -5.06
N THR A 123 16.60 10.60 -4.36
CA THR A 123 17.43 9.40 -4.29
C THR A 123 17.68 8.78 -5.65
N SER A 124 18.86 8.15 -5.80
CA SER A 124 19.25 7.47 -7.03
C SER A 124 18.40 6.23 -7.31
N LEU A 125 18.36 5.80 -8.57
CA LEU A 125 17.70 4.52 -8.93
C LEU A 125 18.34 3.33 -8.19
N GLY A 126 19.64 3.37 -7.91
CA GLY A 126 20.32 2.34 -7.12
C GLY A 126 19.81 2.27 -5.69
N THR A 127 19.63 3.41 -5.03
CA THR A 127 19.06 3.52 -3.68
C THR A 127 17.65 2.95 -3.65
N ARG A 128 16.78 3.35 -4.60
CA ARG A 128 15.40 2.85 -4.67
C ARG A 128 15.30 1.34 -4.93
N SER A 129 16.25 0.80 -5.73
CA SER A 129 16.35 -0.65 -5.93
C SER A 129 16.73 -1.37 -4.64
N ASN A 130 17.66 -0.80 -3.86
CA ASN A 130 18.02 -1.31 -2.54
C ASN A 130 16.83 -1.24 -1.56
N ASP A 131 16.09 -0.14 -1.55
CA ASP A 131 14.89 0.02 -0.71
C ASP A 131 13.83 -1.04 -1.03
N THR A 132 13.60 -1.33 -2.32
CA THR A 132 12.71 -2.42 -2.74
C THR A 132 13.18 -3.78 -2.21
N TRP A 133 14.48 -4.03 -2.22
CA TRP A 133 15.05 -5.27 -1.70
C TRP A 133 14.92 -5.37 -0.17
N ILE A 134 15.16 -4.27 0.56
CA ILE A 134 14.96 -4.21 2.02
C ILE A 134 13.48 -4.46 2.35
N THR A 135 12.55 -3.78 1.67
CA THR A 135 11.10 -4.00 1.83
C THR A 135 10.75 -5.49 1.66
N THR A 136 11.26 -6.12 0.61
CA THR A 136 11.01 -7.54 0.32
C THR A 136 11.54 -8.43 1.44
N LYS A 137 12.75 -8.18 1.94
CA LYS A 137 13.33 -8.95 3.06
C LYS A 137 12.51 -8.81 4.34
N VAL A 138 12.19 -7.58 4.74
CA VAL A 138 11.38 -7.33 5.93
C VAL A 138 10.02 -8.01 5.81
N LYS A 139 9.33 -7.81 4.66
CA LYS A 139 8.02 -8.42 4.43
C LYS A 139 8.07 -9.94 4.45
N SER A 140 9.07 -10.54 3.79
CA SER A 140 9.25 -12.00 3.80
C SER A 140 9.52 -12.54 5.19
N LYS A 141 10.32 -11.84 5.99
CA LYS A 141 10.61 -12.22 7.38
C LYS A 141 9.36 -12.17 8.24
N LEU A 142 8.59 -11.08 8.18
CA LEU A 142 7.34 -10.94 8.92
C LEU A 142 6.31 -12.00 8.51
N LEU A 143 6.22 -12.36 7.23
CA LEU A 143 5.30 -13.39 6.75
C LEU A 143 5.73 -14.81 7.13
N ALA A 144 7.03 -15.06 7.29
CA ALA A 144 7.58 -16.37 7.68
C ALA A 144 7.50 -16.62 9.19
N SER A 145 7.42 -15.56 10.00
CA SER A 145 7.28 -15.66 11.45
C SER A 145 5.85 -16.06 11.84
N SER A 146 5.72 -17.10 12.67
CA SER A 146 4.42 -17.48 13.27
C SER A 146 3.96 -16.52 14.37
N ASP A 147 4.88 -15.71 14.88
CA ASP A 147 4.66 -14.86 16.05
C ASP A 147 4.22 -13.45 15.69
N THR A 148 4.25 -13.12 14.40
CA THR A 148 3.87 -11.80 13.90
C THR A 148 2.68 -11.85 12.94
N PRO A 149 1.76 -10.87 12.98
CA PRO A 149 0.68 -10.74 12.01
C PRO A 149 1.19 -10.09 10.71
N GLY A 150 2.24 -10.68 10.11
CA GLY A 150 2.95 -10.10 8.96
C GLY A 150 2.07 -9.74 7.77
N ALA A 151 0.94 -10.42 7.57
CA ALA A 151 -0.02 -10.12 6.50
C ALA A 151 -0.71 -8.76 6.71
N ARG A 152 -0.94 -8.36 7.96
CA ARG A 152 -1.62 -7.10 8.35
C ARG A 152 -0.68 -5.89 8.35
N VAL A 153 0.64 -6.10 8.15
CA VAL A 153 1.65 -5.04 8.19
C VAL A 153 1.98 -4.54 6.78
N LYS A 154 1.81 -3.27 6.54
CA LYS A 154 2.35 -2.56 5.36
C LYS A 154 3.79 -2.16 5.66
N VAL A 155 4.72 -2.54 4.80
CA VAL A 155 6.14 -2.20 4.89
C VAL A 155 6.47 -1.25 3.76
N VAL A 156 7.06 -0.12 4.08
CA VAL A 156 7.57 0.88 3.13
C VAL A 156 9.03 1.14 3.48
N THR A 157 9.90 1.17 2.49
CA THR A 157 11.29 1.57 2.70
C THR A 157 11.62 2.76 1.82
N GLU A 158 12.22 3.77 2.40
CA GLU A 158 12.69 4.97 1.73
C GLU A 158 14.04 5.37 2.31
N ASN A 159 15.05 5.49 1.46
CA ASN A 159 16.42 5.83 1.82
C ASN A 159 16.97 4.99 3.00
N ASN A 160 16.83 3.66 2.92
CA ASN A 160 17.18 2.65 3.94
C ASN A 160 16.39 2.74 5.26
N VAL A 161 15.43 3.65 5.40
CA VAL A 161 14.52 3.72 6.55
C VAL A 161 13.28 2.89 6.27
N VAL A 162 12.96 1.96 7.17
CA VAL A 162 11.78 1.10 7.08
C VAL A 162 10.66 1.70 7.92
N TYR A 163 9.52 1.94 7.30
CA TYR A 163 8.29 2.39 7.93
C TYR A 163 7.31 1.22 8.00
N LEU A 164 6.77 0.95 9.17
CA LEU A 164 5.82 -0.11 9.42
C LEU A 164 4.46 0.49 9.79
N MET A 165 3.42 0.15 9.02
CA MET A 165 2.05 0.58 9.25
C MET A 165 1.15 -0.64 9.44
N GLY A 166 0.14 -0.54 10.30
CA GLY A 166 -0.76 -1.65 10.59
C GLY A 166 -1.74 -1.30 11.70
N LEU A 167 -2.81 -2.10 11.80
CA LEU A 167 -3.72 -2.13 12.95
C LEU A 167 -3.26 -3.27 13.84
N LEU A 168 -2.60 -2.97 14.95
CA LEU A 168 -1.93 -3.96 15.79
C LEU A 168 -2.21 -3.72 17.26
N THR A 169 -2.25 -4.78 18.06
CA THR A 169 -2.15 -4.66 19.50
C THR A 169 -0.73 -4.23 19.89
N GLU A 170 -0.55 -3.72 21.11
CA GLU A 170 0.77 -3.31 21.60
C GLU A 170 1.79 -4.46 21.52
N GLU A 171 1.39 -5.66 21.95
CA GLU A 171 2.26 -6.84 21.88
C GLU A 171 2.62 -7.27 20.47
N GLU A 172 1.67 -7.16 19.52
CA GLU A 172 1.93 -7.44 18.11
C GLU A 172 2.89 -6.40 17.50
N ALA A 173 2.71 -5.13 17.85
CA ALA A 173 3.58 -4.04 17.38
C ALA A 173 5.03 -4.23 17.84
N ASP A 174 5.23 -4.65 19.10
CA ASP A 174 6.57 -4.95 19.66
C ASP A 174 7.24 -6.11 18.91
N ARG A 175 6.52 -7.23 18.71
CA ARG A 175 7.05 -8.39 17.98
C ARG A 175 7.40 -8.05 16.53
N VAL A 176 6.50 -7.35 15.82
CA VAL A 176 6.73 -6.90 14.43
C VAL A 176 7.96 -6.00 14.34
N SER A 177 8.11 -5.08 15.29
CA SER A 177 9.24 -4.14 15.30
C SER A 177 10.57 -4.83 15.59
N LEU A 178 10.58 -5.79 16.50
CA LEU A 178 11.76 -6.59 16.80
C LEU A 178 12.19 -7.39 15.56
N GLU A 179 11.27 -8.12 14.93
CA GLU A 179 11.53 -8.92 13.73
C GLU A 179 12.02 -8.07 12.55
N ALA A 180 11.41 -6.91 12.34
CA ALA A 180 11.84 -5.99 11.28
C ALA A 180 13.24 -5.41 11.57
N GLY A 181 13.55 -5.11 12.83
CA GLY A 181 14.82 -4.56 13.27
C GLY A 181 16.01 -5.52 13.09
N GLU A 182 15.77 -6.82 13.03
CA GLU A 182 16.82 -7.81 12.78
C GLU A 182 17.28 -7.87 11.31
N VAL A 183 16.61 -7.15 10.40
CA VAL A 183 17.05 -7.06 9.00
C VAL A 183 18.19 -6.05 8.89
N SER A 184 19.42 -6.55 8.89
CA SER A 184 20.69 -5.79 8.96
C SER A 184 20.89 -4.75 7.85
N SER A 185 20.05 -4.75 6.82
CA SER A 185 20.14 -3.81 5.69
C SER A 185 19.32 -2.53 5.91
N ALA A 186 18.45 -2.49 6.92
CA ALA A 186 17.71 -1.29 7.30
C ALA A 186 18.58 -0.44 8.25
N GLU A 187 18.65 0.85 8.00
CA GLU A 187 19.34 1.80 8.88
C GLU A 187 18.50 2.08 10.14
N ARG A 188 17.19 2.20 9.95
CA ARG A 188 16.24 2.51 11.02
C ARG A 188 14.87 1.90 10.71
N VAL A 189 14.15 1.52 11.75
CA VAL A 189 12.75 1.09 11.68
C VAL A 189 11.88 2.11 12.42
N VAL A 190 10.85 2.61 11.74
CA VAL A 190 9.89 3.59 12.27
C VAL A 190 8.52 2.92 12.37
N GLN A 191 7.95 2.98 13.56
CA GLN A 191 6.64 2.42 13.86
C GLN A 191 5.56 3.48 13.64
N LEU A 192 4.64 3.22 12.72
CA LEU A 192 3.50 4.08 12.40
C LEU A 192 2.18 3.31 12.57
N PHE A 193 2.14 2.45 13.60
CA PHE A 193 0.98 1.62 13.88
C PHE A 193 -0.18 2.43 14.48
N GLU A 194 -1.39 2.02 14.15
CA GLU A 194 -2.57 2.34 14.93
C GLU A 194 -2.77 1.20 15.94
N LEU A 195 -2.65 1.51 17.24
CA LEU A 195 -2.83 0.52 18.28
C LEU A 195 -4.32 0.24 18.50
N ILE A 196 -4.66 -1.03 18.52
CA ILE A 196 -6.01 -1.54 18.79
C ILE A 196 -6.02 -2.32 20.10
N PRO A 197 -7.16 -2.40 20.79
CA PRO A 197 -7.29 -3.24 21.98
C PRO A 197 -7.03 -4.72 21.65
N ALA A 198 -6.40 -5.44 22.57
CA ALA A 198 -6.34 -6.89 22.47
C ALA A 198 -7.77 -7.50 22.49
N PRO A 199 -8.04 -8.57 21.73
CA PRO A 199 -9.32 -9.24 21.77
C PRO A 199 -9.64 -9.69 23.20
N ALA A 200 -10.87 -9.45 23.64
CA ALA A 200 -11.34 -9.92 24.94
C ALA A 200 -11.33 -11.47 24.93
N ILE A 201 -10.63 -12.04 25.93
CA ILE A 201 -10.55 -13.50 26.17
C ILE A 201 -11.89 -14.00 26.68
#